data_39070fde23b1a74d684a1f947a2b3e1b
#
_entry.id   39070fde23b1a74d684a1f947a2b3e1b
#
_cell.length_a   1.000
_cell.length_b   1.000
_cell.length_c   1.000
_cell.angle_alpha   90.00
_cell.angle_beta   90.00
_cell.angle_gamma   90.00
#
_symmetry.space_group_name_H-M   'P 1'
#
loop_
_entity.id
_entity.type
_entity.pdbx_description
1 polymer ?
#
loop_
_entity_poly.entity_id
_entity_poly.type
_entity_poly.pdbx_seq_one_letter_code
_entity_poly.pdbx_strand_id
1 'polypeptide(L)'
;MLSTLSIQEKTVLYMNGVTKSFDGFKAINNLNLVIKPGELRAIIGPNGAGKTTMMDIITGKTRPDQGDVYFRNEVDLTRHSEAEIANMGIGRKFQKPTVIETLSVFDNLELALAGKRRVWDSLFFALPDSGRARIDEVFDIVGLGDRRHILAGALAHGEKQRLEIGMLLAQSPELLLIDEPAAGMTDEETAQLAELLKDIAGERSVVVEHDMEFVRALDATGTVLHEGSVLAEGTLDKVQANERVIEVYLGR
;
A
#
# COMPACT_ATOMS: atom_id res chain seq x y z
N MET A 1 -1.09 21.22 -29.29
CA MET A 1 -0.32 22.01 -28.30
C MET A 1 -0.66 21.44 -26.95
N LEU A 2 0.12 20.49 -26.48
CA LEU A 2 -0.01 19.89 -25.15
C LEU A 2 0.52 20.93 -24.17
N SER A 3 -0.32 21.37 -23.26
CA SER A 3 0.07 22.23 -22.16
C SER A 3 1.08 21.47 -21.30
N THR A 4 2.33 21.86 -21.39
CA THR A 4 3.42 21.47 -20.50
C THR A 4 3.08 22.03 -19.11
N LEU A 5 2.26 21.31 -18.34
CA LEU A 5 2.21 21.50 -16.91
C LEU A 5 3.62 21.18 -16.41
N SER A 6 4.27 22.17 -15.84
CA SER A 6 5.59 22.06 -15.26
C SER A 6 5.54 21.03 -14.15
N ILE A 7 5.94 19.78 -14.44
CA ILE A 7 6.15 18.71 -13.46
C ILE A 7 7.46 19.06 -12.74
N GLN A 8 7.42 20.10 -11.87
CA GLN A 8 8.52 20.45 -10.97
C GLN A 8 8.33 19.87 -9.54
N GLU A 9 7.15 19.34 -9.22
CA GLU A 9 6.98 18.62 -7.96
C GLU A 9 7.37 17.15 -8.14
N LYS A 10 8.27 16.68 -7.29
CA LYS A 10 8.61 15.25 -7.24
C LYS A 10 7.34 14.47 -6.88
N THR A 11 6.94 13.52 -7.71
CA THR A 11 5.85 12.59 -7.43
C THR A 11 6.39 11.19 -7.32
N VAL A 12 5.80 10.37 -6.43
CA VAL A 12 6.12 8.94 -6.34
C VAL A 12 5.25 8.16 -7.30
N LEU A 13 3.96 8.50 -7.36
CA LEU A 13 3.02 7.87 -8.29
C LEU A 13 2.21 8.93 -9.03
N TYR A 14 2.09 8.76 -10.32
CA TYR A 14 1.26 9.57 -11.20
C TYR A 14 0.39 8.69 -12.09
N MET A 15 -0.92 8.82 -11.96
CA MET A 15 -1.91 8.17 -12.82
C MET A 15 -2.69 9.23 -13.58
N ASN A 16 -2.83 9.08 -14.89
CA ASN A 16 -3.50 10.06 -15.75
C ASN A 16 -4.43 9.37 -16.75
N GLY A 17 -5.72 9.69 -16.68
CA GLY A 17 -6.73 9.20 -17.60
C GLY A 17 -6.89 7.67 -17.62
N VAL A 18 -6.52 7.01 -16.52
CA VAL A 18 -6.48 5.55 -16.44
C VAL A 18 -7.90 4.98 -16.54
N THR A 19 -8.09 4.04 -17.48
CA THR A 19 -9.36 3.34 -17.70
C THR A 19 -9.12 1.84 -17.79
N LYS A 20 -9.98 1.06 -17.12
CA LYS A 20 -9.98 -0.40 -17.17
C LYS A 20 -11.40 -0.95 -17.18
N SER A 21 -11.67 -1.82 -18.16
CA SER A 21 -12.96 -2.51 -18.27
C SER A 21 -12.76 -4.02 -18.15
N PHE A 22 -13.74 -4.70 -17.55
CA PHE A 22 -13.87 -6.14 -17.50
C PHE A 22 -15.26 -6.51 -18.03
N ASP A 23 -15.33 -7.30 -19.10
CA ASP A 23 -16.58 -7.75 -19.71
C ASP A 23 -17.61 -6.64 -19.98
N GLY A 24 -17.10 -5.47 -20.39
CA GLY A 24 -17.92 -4.29 -20.67
C GLY A 24 -18.22 -3.38 -19.47
N PHE A 25 -17.93 -3.84 -18.25
CA PHE A 25 -18.04 -3.02 -17.03
C PHE A 25 -16.76 -2.23 -16.80
N LYS A 26 -16.85 -0.91 -16.68
CA LYS A 26 -15.71 -0.03 -16.37
C LYS A 26 -15.43 -0.06 -14.87
N ALA A 27 -14.42 -0.83 -14.48
CA ALA A 27 -13.96 -0.87 -13.09
C ALA A 27 -13.13 0.37 -12.70
N ILE A 28 -12.39 0.93 -13.66
CA ILE A 28 -11.70 2.23 -13.56
C ILE A 28 -12.10 3.07 -14.77
N ASN A 29 -12.43 4.32 -14.53
CA ASN A 29 -12.98 5.22 -15.53
C ASN A 29 -12.34 6.60 -15.45
N ASN A 30 -11.37 6.89 -16.32
CA ASN A 30 -10.64 8.15 -16.38
C ASN A 30 -10.05 8.60 -15.04
N LEU A 31 -9.46 7.65 -14.32
CA LEU A 31 -8.87 7.88 -12.99
C LEU A 31 -7.60 8.74 -13.10
N ASN A 32 -7.56 9.80 -12.30
CA ASN A 32 -6.39 10.67 -12.13
C ASN A 32 -6.00 10.66 -10.66
N LEU A 33 -4.74 10.35 -10.33
CA LEU A 33 -4.24 10.30 -8.96
C LEU A 33 -2.76 10.69 -8.93
N VAL A 34 -2.38 11.49 -7.95
CA VAL A 34 -1.00 11.89 -7.70
C VAL A 34 -0.65 11.61 -6.25
N ILE A 35 0.44 10.88 -6.00
CA ILE A 35 1.00 10.63 -4.67
C ILE A 35 2.37 11.29 -4.60
N LYS A 36 2.57 12.11 -3.56
CA LYS A 36 3.84 12.81 -3.30
C LYS A 36 4.76 11.96 -2.42
N PRO A 37 6.07 12.22 -2.41
CA PRO A 37 7.00 11.59 -1.49
C PRO A 37 6.60 11.81 -0.02
N GLY A 38 6.64 10.75 0.79
CA GLY A 38 6.30 10.81 2.21
C GLY A 38 4.80 11.01 2.50
N GLU A 39 3.94 10.90 1.52
CA GLU A 39 2.51 11.14 1.68
C GLU A 39 1.77 9.90 2.23
N LEU A 40 0.92 10.12 3.24
CA LEU A 40 -0.09 9.16 3.68
C LEU A 40 -1.43 9.47 2.98
N ARG A 41 -1.83 8.59 2.08
CA ARG A 41 -3.04 8.72 1.27
C ARG A 41 -4.03 7.63 1.63
N ALA A 42 -5.25 8.01 1.98
CA ALA A 42 -6.34 7.07 2.18
C ALA A 42 -7.24 7.01 0.93
N ILE A 43 -7.48 5.80 0.44
CA ILE A 43 -8.42 5.54 -0.65
C ILE A 43 -9.71 4.99 -0.06
N ILE A 44 -10.77 5.75 -0.22
CA ILE A 44 -12.08 5.49 0.39
C ILE A 44 -13.09 5.26 -0.74
N GLY A 45 -14.09 4.43 -0.52
CA GLY A 45 -15.15 4.21 -1.50
C GLY A 45 -15.96 2.94 -1.21
N PRO A 46 -17.19 2.84 -1.70
CA PRO A 46 -18.02 1.65 -1.54
C PRO A 46 -17.38 0.42 -2.23
N ASN A 47 -17.92 -0.75 -1.93
CA ASN A 47 -17.54 -1.97 -2.65
C ASN A 47 -17.84 -1.79 -4.15
N GLY A 48 -16.89 -2.20 -4.99
CA GLY A 48 -16.99 -2.01 -6.43
C GLY A 48 -16.58 -0.62 -6.95
N ALA A 49 -16.14 0.31 -6.09
CA ALA A 49 -15.68 1.64 -6.51
C ALA A 49 -14.39 1.64 -7.35
N GLY A 50 -13.69 0.51 -7.44
CA GLY A 50 -12.45 0.36 -8.22
C GLY A 50 -11.16 0.35 -7.39
N LYS A 51 -11.23 0.41 -6.06
CA LYS A 51 -10.06 0.49 -5.16
C LYS A 51 -9.02 -0.61 -5.41
N THR A 52 -9.44 -1.87 -5.34
CA THR A 52 -8.57 -3.03 -5.59
C THR A 52 -8.04 -3.05 -7.02
N THR A 53 -8.87 -2.71 -8.02
CA THR A 53 -8.44 -2.63 -9.42
C THR A 53 -7.39 -1.55 -9.62
N MET A 54 -7.52 -0.40 -8.97
CA MET A 54 -6.50 0.65 -8.97
C MET A 54 -5.17 0.12 -8.41
N MET A 55 -5.19 -0.54 -7.25
CA MET A 55 -3.97 -1.14 -6.67
C MET A 55 -3.39 -2.24 -7.57
N ASP A 56 -4.23 -3.06 -8.20
CA ASP A 56 -3.82 -4.10 -9.16
C ASP A 56 -3.14 -3.48 -10.41
N ILE A 57 -3.58 -2.29 -10.84
CA ILE A 57 -2.94 -1.56 -11.95
C ILE A 57 -1.58 -1.03 -11.51
N ILE A 58 -1.46 -0.41 -10.35
CA ILE A 58 -0.20 0.14 -9.82
C ILE A 58 0.86 -0.97 -9.68
N THR A 59 0.45 -2.16 -9.25
CA THR A 59 1.37 -3.31 -9.08
C THR A 59 1.63 -4.11 -10.36
N GLY A 60 1.01 -3.75 -11.49
CA GLY A 60 1.19 -4.47 -12.76
C GLY A 60 0.44 -5.79 -12.87
N LYS A 61 -0.34 -6.19 -11.86
CA LYS A 61 -1.20 -7.38 -11.88
C LYS A 61 -2.32 -7.25 -12.92
N THR A 62 -2.79 -6.02 -13.14
CA THR A 62 -3.78 -5.69 -14.16
C THR A 62 -3.25 -4.56 -15.04
N ARG A 63 -3.33 -4.70 -16.37
CA ARG A 63 -2.96 -3.63 -17.30
C ARG A 63 -4.17 -2.74 -17.58
N PRO A 64 -4.01 -1.40 -17.58
CA PRO A 64 -5.06 -0.50 -18.00
C PRO A 64 -5.33 -0.66 -19.50
N ASP A 65 -6.55 -0.32 -19.94
CA ASP A 65 -6.92 -0.27 -21.35
C ASP A 65 -6.53 1.07 -21.99
N GLN A 66 -6.50 2.14 -21.15
CA GLN A 66 -6.11 3.50 -21.56
C GLN A 66 -5.46 4.24 -20.38
N GLY A 67 -4.72 5.30 -20.70
CA GLY A 67 -4.07 6.17 -19.72
C GLY A 67 -2.68 5.72 -19.36
N ASP A 68 -2.04 6.52 -18.50
CA ASP A 68 -0.64 6.38 -18.15
C ASP A 68 -0.48 6.18 -16.64
N VAL A 69 0.49 5.35 -16.23
CA VAL A 69 0.85 5.13 -14.82
C VAL A 69 2.37 5.22 -14.69
N TYR A 70 2.84 6.28 -14.04
CA TYR A 70 4.27 6.53 -13.85
C TYR A 70 4.69 6.43 -12.39
N PHE A 71 5.81 5.79 -12.16
CA PHE A 71 6.52 5.79 -10.88
C PHE A 71 7.72 6.74 -10.98
N ARG A 72 7.91 7.61 -9.97
CA ARG A 72 8.96 8.66 -9.91
C ARG A 72 9.00 9.58 -11.14
N ASN A 73 7.87 9.79 -11.80
CA ASN A 73 7.76 10.53 -13.06
C ASN A 73 8.57 9.97 -14.26
N GLU A 74 9.25 8.85 -14.11
CA GLU A 74 10.20 8.32 -15.10
C GLU A 74 9.80 6.95 -15.61
N VAL A 75 9.30 6.08 -14.73
CA VAL A 75 9.06 4.67 -15.05
C VAL A 75 7.59 4.44 -15.41
N ASP A 76 7.31 4.10 -16.64
CA ASP A 76 5.99 3.69 -17.12
C ASP A 76 5.66 2.27 -16.62
N LEU A 77 4.88 2.18 -15.53
CA LEU A 77 4.53 0.90 -14.91
C LEU A 77 3.73 -0.03 -15.82
N THR A 78 3.04 0.52 -16.83
CA THR A 78 2.23 -0.30 -17.75
C THR A 78 3.07 -1.24 -18.61
N ARG A 79 4.37 -1.04 -18.67
CA ARG A 79 5.34 -1.83 -19.45
C ARG A 79 6.09 -2.88 -18.64
N HIS A 80 5.91 -2.89 -17.33
CA HIS A 80 6.64 -3.77 -16.43
C HIS A 80 5.77 -4.90 -15.89
N SER A 81 6.38 -5.99 -15.50
CA SER A 81 5.75 -7.10 -14.78
C SER A 81 5.61 -6.78 -13.29
N GLU A 82 4.73 -7.50 -12.60
CA GLU A 82 4.53 -7.37 -11.15
C GLU A 82 5.84 -7.53 -10.37
N ALA A 83 6.67 -8.52 -10.74
CA ALA A 83 7.96 -8.76 -10.10
C ALA A 83 8.96 -7.59 -10.32
N GLU A 84 9.00 -7.01 -11.51
CA GLU A 84 9.85 -5.84 -11.79
C GLU A 84 9.39 -4.63 -10.98
N ILE A 85 8.09 -4.38 -10.92
CA ILE A 85 7.49 -3.26 -10.16
C ILE A 85 7.79 -3.41 -8.66
N ALA A 86 7.66 -4.61 -8.09
CA ALA A 86 8.02 -4.88 -6.71
C ALA A 86 9.52 -4.61 -6.46
N ASN A 87 10.40 -5.00 -7.39
CA ASN A 87 11.84 -4.73 -7.30
C ASN A 87 12.22 -3.26 -7.43
N MET A 88 11.38 -2.44 -8.06
CA MET A 88 11.58 -0.99 -8.17
C MET A 88 11.27 -0.26 -6.86
N GLY A 89 10.62 -0.91 -5.90
CA GLY A 89 10.31 -0.34 -4.58
C GLY A 89 8.83 -0.03 -4.37
N ILE A 90 7.92 -0.70 -5.08
CA ILE A 90 6.49 -0.66 -4.80
C ILE A 90 6.11 -1.95 -4.06
N GLY A 91 5.83 -1.85 -2.77
CA GLY A 91 5.38 -2.95 -1.93
C GLY A 91 3.86 -2.97 -1.81
N ARG A 92 3.25 -4.17 -1.86
CA ARG A 92 1.81 -4.32 -1.59
C ARG A 92 1.55 -5.39 -0.55
N LYS A 93 0.78 -5.01 0.49
CA LYS A 93 0.14 -5.96 1.40
C LYS A 93 -1.18 -6.40 0.79
N PHE A 94 -1.29 -7.70 0.53
CA PHE A 94 -2.53 -8.29 0.04
C PHE A 94 -3.47 -8.64 1.20
N GLN A 95 -4.77 -8.81 0.92
CA GLN A 95 -5.76 -9.26 1.90
C GLN A 95 -5.47 -10.67 2.45
N LYS A 96 -4.84 -11.55 1.63
CA LYS A 96 -4.46 -12.89 2.08
C LYS A 96 -3.19 -12.82 2.92
N PRO A 97 -3.15 -13.49 4.09
CA PRO A 97 -1.96 -13.54 4.91
C PRO A 97 -0.74 -14.08 4.13
N THR A 98 0.39 -13.40 4.27
CA THR A 98 1.67 -13.79 3.66
C THR A 98 2.65 -14.37 4.68
N VAL A 99 2.28 -14.34 5.96
CA VAL A 99 3.08 -14.89 7.06
C VAL A 99 3.15 -16.41 6.97
N ILE A 100 4.37 -16.96 7.08
CA ILE A 100 4.61 -18.39 7.18
C ILE A 100 4.53 -18.78 8.67
N GLU A 101 3.41 -19.34 9.07
CA GLU A 101 3.08 -19.61 10.48
C GLU A 101 4.02 -20.61 11.18
N THR A 102 4.66 -21.48 10.41
CA THR A 102 5.62 -22.49 10.89
C THR A 102 7.03 -21.95 11.09
N LEU A 103 7.31 -20.73 10.67
CA LEU A 103 8.57 -20.04 10.88
C LEU A 103 8.47 -19.07 12.05
N SER A 104 9.62 -18.74 12.65
CA SER A 104 9.66 -17.67 13.67
C SER A 104 9.37 -16.30 13.03
N VAL A 105 9.08 -15.31 13.87
CA VAL A 105 8.90 -13.92 13.44
C VAL A 105 10.19 -13.43 12.74
N PHE A 106 11.36 -13.76 13.30
CA PHE A 106 12.65 -13.42 12.71
C PHE A 106 12.83 -14.06 11.32
N ASP A 107 12.55 -15.37 11.19
CA ASP A 107 12.73 -16.09 9.92
C ASP A 107 11.80 -15.55 8.81
N ASN A 108 10.59 -15.10 9.17
CA ASN A 108 9.68 -14.44 8.23
C ASN A 108 10.28 -13.13 7.69
N LEU A 109 10.88 -12.29 8.55
CA LEU A 109 11.54 -11.06 8.12
C LEU A 109 12.81 -11.34 7.30
N GLU A 110 13.60 -12.34 7.70
CA GLU A 110 14.79 -12.77 6.97
C GLU A 110 14.44 -13.24 5.57
N LEU A 111 13.38 -14.06 5.45
CA LEU A 111 12.89 -14.54 4.16
C LEU A 111 12.40 -13.40 3.25
N ALA A 112 11.67 -12.44 3.82
CA ALA A 112 11.21 -11.26 3.10
C ALA A 112 12.38 -10.41 2.55
N LEU A 113 13.44 -10.27 3.35
CA LEU A 113 14.67 -9.58 2.94
C LEU A 113 15.43 -10.35 1.85
N ALA A 114 15.42 -11.68 1.91
CA ALA A 114 16.10 -12.55 0.93
C ALA A 114 15.42 -12.60 -0.44
N GLY A 115 14.13 -12.24 -0.53
CA GLY A 115 13.31 -12.36 -1.74
C GLY A 115 13.80 -11.63 -3.00
N LYS A 116 14.81 -10.76 -2.88
CA LYS A 116 15.49 -10.09 -4.02
C LYS A 116 16.65 -10.90 -4.62
N ARG A 117 16.88 -12.15 -4.21
CA ARG A 117 18.08 -12.94 -4.56
C ARG A 117 17.78 -14.10 -5.49
N ARG A 118 18.83 -14.54 -6.24
CA ARG A 118 18.75 -15.74 -7.08
C ARG A 118 18.65 -16.99 -6.21
N VAL A 119 17.92 -18.00 -6.68
CA VAL A 119 17.68 -19.29 -5.98
C VAL A 119 18.95 -19.95 -5.46
N TRP A 120 20.09 -19.80 -6.17
CA TRP A 120 21.38 -20.36 -5.79
C TRP A 120 22.05 -19.66 -4.61
N ASP A 121 21.75 -18.37 -4.40
CA ASP A 121 22.29 -17.58 -3.30
C ASP A 121 21.58 -17.91 -1.97
N SER A 122 20.38 -18.47 -2.03
CA SER A 122 19.59 -18.84 -0.84
C SER A 122 20.01 -20.18 -0.22
N LEU A 123 20.71 -21.06 -0.94
CA LEU A 123 21.17 -22.36 -0.41
C LEU A 123 22.36 -22.28 0.56
N PHE A 124 23.14 -21.18 0.51
CA PHE A 124 24.32 -20.95 1.36
C PHE A 124 24.26 -19.59 2.07
N PHE A 125 23.04 -19.14 2.36
CA PHE A 125 22.84 -17.79 2.86
C PHE A 125 23.22 -17.66 4.34
N ALA A 126 24.26 -16.85 4.61
CA ALA A 126 24.45 -16.21 5.91
C ALA A 126 23.98 -14.75 5.76
N LEU A 127 23.03 -14.33 6.60
CA LEU A 127 22.54 -12.96 6.62
C LEU A 127 23.73 -12.00 6.88
N PRO A 128 24.08 -11.08 5.97
CA PRO A 128 25.14 -10.12 6.22
C PRO A 128 24.77 -9.18 7.37
N ASP A 129 25.75 -8.55 8.01
CA ASP A 129 25.53 -7.65 9.15
C ASP A 129 24.56 -6.51 8.81
N SER A 130 24.59 -5.98 7.58
CA SER A 130 23.62 -4.99 7.09
C SER A 130 22.19 -5.52 7.03
N GLY A 131 22.02 -6.81 6.71
CA GLY A 131 20.69 -7.45 6.72
C GLY A 131 20.17 -7.63 8.14
N ARG A 132 21.04 -8.01 9.10
CA ARG A 132 20.66 -8.11 10.52
C ARG A 132 20.26 -6.75 11.08
N ALA A 133 21.07 -5.71 10.83
CA ALA A 133 20.74 -4.35 11.24
C ALA A 133 19.39 -3.88 10.67
N ARG A 134 19.09 -4.23 9.41
CA ARG A 134 17.80 -3.91 8.80
C ARG A 134 16.63 -4.65 9.46
N ILE A 135 16.80 -5.91 9.82
CA ILE A 135 15.77 -6.67 10.54
C ILE A 135 15.56 -6.09 11.93
N ASP A 136 16.64 -5.72 12.64
CA ASP A 136 16.54 -5.10 13.97
C ASP A 136 15.77 -3.77 13.89
N GLU A 137 16.08 -2.91 12.92
CA GLU A 137 15.34 -1.67 12.66
C GLU A 137 13.85 -1.95 12.39
N VAL A 138 13.52 -2.96 11.59
CA VAL A 138 12.14 -3.34 11.32
C VAL A 138 11.43 -3.84 12.60
N PHE A 139 12.12 -4.61 13.46
CA PHE A 139 11.56 -5.04 14.74
C PHE A 139 11.18 -3.85 15.63
N ASP A 140 12.03 -2.83 15.67
CA ASP A 140 11.78 -1.60 16.42
C ASP A 140 10.56 -0.86 15.86
N ILE A 141 10.48 -0.72 14.54
CA ILE A 141 9.34 -0.05 13.88
C ILE A 141 8.03 -0.78 14.15
N VAL A 142 7.97 -2.10 13.95
CA VAL A 142 6.71 -2.87 14.10
C VAL A 142 6.39 -3.28 15.55
N GLY A 143 7.30 -3.02 16.50
CA GLY A 143 7.11 -3.32 17.93
C GLY A 143 6.98 -4.82 18.22
N LEU A 144 7.75 -5.66 17.53
CA LEU A 144 7.74 -7.13 17.71
C LEU A 144 9.06 -7.69 18.26
N GLY A 145 9.93 -6.87 18.82
CA GLY A 145 11.25 -7.28 19.34
C GLY A 145 11.20 -8.44 20.33
N ASP A 146 10.24 -8.42 21.26
CA ASP A 146 10.04 -9.48 22.28
C ASP A 146 9.46 -10.78 21.69
N ARG A 147 8.95 -10.73 20.46
CA ARG A 147 8.36 -11.86 19.73
C ARG A 147 9.31 -12.53 18.73
N ARG A 148 10.53 -12.07 18.64
CA ARG A 148 11.54 -12.44 17.62
C ARG A 148 11.63 -13.94 17.37
N HIS A 149 11.66 -14.76 18.42
CA HIS A 149 11.87 -16.20 18.35
C HIS A 149 10.58 -17.04 18.50
N ILE A 150 9.42 -16.38 18.55
CA ILE A 150 8.13 -17.06 18.64
C ILE A 150 7.72 -17.48 17.22
N LEU A 151 7.08 -18.64 17.09
CA LEU A 151 6.47 -19.04 15.81
C LEU A 151 5.38 -18.03 15.44
N ALA A 152 5.38 -17.57 14.18
CA ALA A 152 4.43 -16.57 13.71
C ALA A 152 2.97 -17.05 13.80
N GLY A 153 2.73 -18.37 13.78
CA GLY A 153 1.42 -18.94 14.02
C GLY A 153 0.83 -18.66 15.41
N ALA A 154 1.70 -18.42 16.44
CA ALA A 154 1.29 -18.12 17.80
C ALA A 154 1.01 -16.62 18.05
N LEU A 155 1.26 -15.76 17.09
CA LEU A 155 0.96 -14.32 17.18
C LEU A 155 -0.56 -14.06 17.19
N ALA A 156 -0.98 -13.04 17.94
CA ALA A 156 -2.32 -12.47 17.82
C ALA A 156 -2.55 -11.88 16.42
N HIS A 157 -3.82 -11.63 16.06
CA HIS A 157 -4.15 -11.14 14.72
C HIS A 157 -3.46 -9.81 14.40
N GLY A 158 -3.53 -8.83 15.29
CA GLY A 158 -2.85 -7.55 15.12
C GLY A 158 -1.33 -7.65 15.07
N GLU A 159 -0.71 -8.59 15.82
CA GLU A 159 0.73 -8.85 15.73
C GLU A 159 1.09 -9.45 14.35
N LYS A 160 0.27 -10.35 13.79
CA LYS A 160 0.46 -10.87 12.42
C LYS A 160 0.37 -9.76 11.37
N GLN A 161 -0.59 -8.83 11.49
CA GLN A 161 -0.70 -7.68 10.59
C GLN A 161 0.55 -6.80 10.64
N ARG A 162 1.07 -6.52 11.85
CA ARG A 162 2.34 -5.77 12.02
C ARG A 162 3.54 -6.50 11.43
N LEU A 163 3.60 -7.84 11.58
CA LEU A 163 4.63 -8.65 10.94
C LEU A 163 4.59 -8.55 9.42
N GLU A 164 3.40 -8.61 8.80
CA GLU A 164 3.25 -8.47 7.35
C GLU A 164 3.73 -7.11 6.83
N ILE A 165 3.42 -6.04 7.57
CA ILE A 165 3.96 -4.71 7.26
C ILE A 165 5.49 -4.71 7.42
N GLY A 166 6.02 -5.33 8.48
CA GLY A 166 7.45 -5.50 8.69
C GLY A 166 8.15 -6.24 7.53
N MET A 167 7.53 -7.30 7.02
CA MET A 167 8.06 -8.04 5.87
C MET A 167 8.14 -7.16 4.60
N LEU A 168 7.20 -6.26 4.40
CA LEU A 168 7.27 -5.26 3.31
C LEU A 168 8.36 -4.22 3.60
N LEU A 169 8.43 -3.69 4.82
CA LEU A 169 9.43 -2.70 5.22
C LEU A 169 10.87 -3.23 5.10
N ALA A 170 11.09 -4.52 5.37
CA ALA A 170 12.39 -5.16 5.21
C ALA A 170 12.95 -5.00 3.78
N GLN A 171 12.08 -4.92 2.78
CA GLN A 171 12.45 -4.71 1.38
C GLN A 171 12.74 -3.24 1.02
N SER A 172 12.60 -2.31 1.98
CA SER A 172 12.82 -0.87 1.79
C SER A 172 12.02 -0.26 0.63
N PRO A 173 10.68 -0.44 0.59
CA PRO A 173 9.86 0.14 -0.46
C PRO A 173 9.80 1.68 -0.32
N GLU A 174 9.62 2.36 -1.44
CA GLU A 174 9.34 3.80 -1.49
C GLU A 174 7.84 4.09 -1.49
N LEU A 175 7.06 3.19 -2.08
CA LEU A 175 5.60 3.22 -2.07
C LEU A 175 5.04 1.93 -1.47
N LEU A 176 4.23 2.07 -0.42
CA LEU A 176 3.49 0.99 0.21
C LEU A 176 2.00 1.08 -0.18
N LEU A 177 1.46 -0.01 -0.66
CA LEU A 177 0.02 -0.19 -0.90
C LEU A 177 -0.51 -1.19 0.12
N ILE A 178 -1.46 -0.75 0.94
CA ILE A 178 -1.98 -1.54 2.06
C ILE A 178 -3.49 -1.66 1.91
N ASP A 179 -3.97 -2.87 1.70
CA ASP A 179 -5.36 -3.20 1.41
C ASP A 179 -6.03 -3.74 2.69
N GLU A 180 -7.05 -3.05 3.19
CA GLU A 180 -7.83 -3.38 4.40
C GLU A 180 -6.98 -3.80 5.62
N PRO A 181 -6.02 -2.97 6.09
CA PRO A 181 -5.06 -3.40 7.09
C PRO A 181 -5.67 -3.67 8.48
N ALA A 182 -6.79 -3.04 8.85
CA ALA A 182 -7.41 -3.16 10.16
C ALA A 182 -8.58 -4.15 10.20
N ALA A 183 -8.83 -4.89 9.12
CA ALA A 183 -9.93 -5.85 9.07
C ALA A 183 -9.81 -6.92 10.17
N GLY A 184 -10.83 -7.03 11.03
CA GLY A 184 -10.88 -8.02 12.12
C GLY A 184 -10.03 -7.68 13.35
N MET A 185 -9.49 -6.47 13.44
CA MET A 185 -8.76 -5.96 14.60
C MET A 185 -9.70 -5.32 15.63
N THR A 186 -9.26 -5.30 16.87
CA THR A 186 -9.90 -4.52 17.94
C THR A 186 -9.62 -3.03 17.76
N ASP A 187 -10.37 -2.16 18.43
CA ASP A 187 -10.17 -0.71 18.39
C ASP A 187 -8.76 -0.32 18.85
N GLU A 188 -8.23 -0.99 19.87
CA GLU A 188 -6.87 -0.76 20.38
C GLU A 188 -5.81 -1.16 19.36
N GLU A 189 -5.93 -2.34 18.75
CA GLU A 189 -5.02 -2.80 17.68
C GLU A 189 -5.09 -1.89 16.46
N THR A 190 -6.28 -1.43 16.11
CA THR A 190 -6.51 -0.47 15.00
C THR A 190 -5.83 0.86 15.26
N ALA A 191 -5.93 1.39 16.50
CA ALA A 191 -5.24 2.62 16.88
C ALA A 191 -3.71 2.47 16.83
N GLN A 192 -3.16 1.36 17.33
CA GLN A 192 -1.73 1.06 17.26
C GLN A 192 -1.24 0.95 15.81
N LEU A 193 -2.04 0.33 14.94
CA LEU A 193 -1.74 0.23 13.51
C LEU A 193 -1.75 1.61 12.83
N ALA A 194 -2.70 2.47 13.18
CA ALA A 194 -2.75 3.82 12.63
C ALA A 194 -1.50 4.63 12.99
N GLU A 195 -1.03 4.57 14.24
CA GLU A 195 0.22 5.22 14.65
C GLU A 195 1.43 4.66 13.88
N LEU A 196 1.54 3.33 13.77
CA LEU A 196 2.59 2.71 12.96
C LEU A 196 2.61 3.22 11.52
N LEU A 197 1.45 3.35 10.87
CA LEU A 197 1.38 3.82 9.49
C LEU A 197 1.72 5.31 9.35
N LYS A 198 1.42 6.14 10.35
CA LYS A 198 1.86 7.54 10.40
C LYS A 198 3.38 7.64 10.52
N ASP A 199 3.99 6.86 11.40
CA ASP A 199 5.44 6.85 11.60
C ASP A 199 6.16 6.44 10.31
N ILE A 200 5.64 5.44 9.60
CA ILE A 200 6.20 4.99 8.33
C ILE A 200 6.05 6.07 7.23
N ALA A 201 4.92 6.79 7.21
CA ALA A 201 4.59 7.71 6.13
C ALA A 201 5.57 8.89 6.01
N GLY A 202 6.23 9.33 7.08
CA GLY A 202 7.22 10.42 7.01
C GLY A 202 8.41 10.10 6.09
N GLU A 203 8.79 8.84 5.99
CA GLU A 203 9.93 8.37 5.20
C GLU A 203 9.53 7.75 3.86
N ARG A 204 8.31 7.21 3.77
CA ARG A 204 7.79 6.48 2.61
C ARG A 204 6.39 6.95 2.28
N SER A 205 6.01 6.86 1.02
CA SER A 205 4.63 7.11 0.64
C SER A 205 3.78 5.87 0.95
N VAL A 206 2.64 6.08 1.59
CA VAL A 206 1.73 5.00 2.01
C VAL A 206 0.34 5.27 1.43
N VAL A 207 -0.20 4.28 0.73
CA VAL A 207 -1.58 4.31 0.23
C VAL A 207 -2.36 3.22 0.95
N VAL A 208 -3.36 3.62 1.71
CA VAL A 208 -4.19 2.71 2.52
C VAL A 208 -5.59 2.68 1.96
N GLU A 209 -6.11 1.49 1.69
CA GLU A 209 -7.51 1.26 1.39
C GLU A 209 -8.23 0.87 2.68
N HIS A 210 -9.22 1.66 3.11
CA HIS A 210 -10.01 1.35 4.30
C HIS A 210 -11.31 2.19 4.38
N ASP A 211 -12.08 1.96 5.45
CA ASP A 211 -13.28 2.74 5.78
C ASP A 211 -12.94 4.14 6.37
N MET A 212 -13.98 4.96 6.53
CA MET A 212 -13.81 6.34 7.01
C MET A 212 -13.37 6.44 8.48
N GLU A 213 -13.64 5.43 9.32
CA GLU A 213 -13.30 5.49 10.74
C GLU A 213 -11.79 5.33 10.93
N PHE A 214 -11.21 4.37 10.25
CA PHE A 214 -9.75 4.17 10.25
C PHE A 214 -9.01 5.36 9.64
N VAL A 215 -9.53 5.91 8.53
CA VAL A 215 -8.94 7.09 7.88
C VAL A 215 -8.92 8.31 8.81
N ARG A 216 -9.91 8.45 9.70
CA ARG A 216 -9.90 9.51 10.72
C ARG A 216 -8.73 9.35 11.68
N ALA A 217 -8.44 8.12 12.11
CA ALA A 217 -7.30 7.83 12.99
C ALA A 217 -5.95 8.11 12.31
N LEU A 218 -5.87 7.96 10.98
CA LEU A 218 -4.64 8.19 10.20
C LEU A 218 -4.30 9.67 9.99
N ASP A 219 -5.24 10.60 10.12
CA ASP A 219 -5.09 12.02 9.72
C ASP A 219 -4.54 12.18 8.28
N ALA A 220 -4.95 11.29 7.39
CA ALA A 220 -4.45 11.19 6.03
C ALA A 220 -5.23 12.07 5.05
N THR A 221 -4.62 12.39 3.91
CA THR A 221 -5.38 12.93 2.78
C THR A 221 -6.29 11.84 2.21
N GLY A 222 -7.60 12.08 2.19
CA GLY A 222 -8.59 11.16 1.64
C GLY A 222 -8.80 11.36 0.14
N THR A 223 -8.89 10.27 -0.61
CA THR A 223 -9.37 10.24 -2.00
C THR A 223 -10.57 9.30 -2.06
N VAL A 224 -11.73 9.83 -2.40
CA VAL A 224 -12.95 9.04 -2.55
C VAL A 224 -13.08 8.57 -3.97
N LEU A 225 -13.14 7.24 -4.15
CA LEU A 225 -13.46 6.61 -5.42
C LEU A 225 -14.94 6.25 -5.50
N HIS A 226 -15.51 6.51 -6.66
CA HIS A 226 -16.86 6.08 -7.01
C HIS A 226 -16.91 5.76 -8.51
N GLU A 227 -17.47 4.60 -8.87
CA GLU A 227 -17.57 4.14 -10.26
C GLU A 227 -16.26 4.25 -11.06
N GLY A 228 -15.14 3.92 -10.42
CA GLY A 228 -13.82 3.92 -11.03
C GLY A 228 -13.18 5.30 -11.22
N SER A 229 -13.78 6.37 -10.69
CA SER A 229 -13.29 7.75 -10.82
C SER A 229 -13.05 8.38 -9.44
N VAL A 230 -12.21 9.41 -9.37
CA VAL A 230 -12.08 10.24 -8.16
C VAL A 230 -13.31 11.15 -8.04
N LEU A 231 -14.07 10.98 -6.98
CA LEU A 231 -15.24 11.80 -6.67
C LEU A 231 -14.88 13.06 -5.88
N ALA A 232 -13.99 12.90 -4.88
CA ALA A 232 -13.53 13.99 -4.03
C ALA A 232 -12.13 13.67 -3.48
N GLU A 233 -11.36 14.73 -3.18
CA GLU A 233 -10.03 14.64 -2.58
C GLU A 233 -9.80 15.77 -1.58
N GLY A 234 -9.13 15.47 -0.47
CA GLY A 234 -8.77 16.45 0.55
C GLY A 234 -8.68 15.86 1.95
N THR A 235 -8.68 16.75 2.96
CA THR A 235 -8.78 16.32 4.36
C THR A 235 -10.11 15.59 4.59
N LEU A 236 -10.14 14.71 5.58
CA LEU A 236 -11.34 13.92 5.88
C LEU A 236 -12.59 14.80 6.08
N ASP A 237 -12.44 15.94 6.78
CA ASP A 237 -13.55 16.87 7.00
C ASP A 237 -14.11 17.45 5.69
N LYS A 238 -13.23 17.80 4.74
CA LYS A 238 -13.64 18.27 3.42
C LYS A 238 -14.35 17.20 2.62
N VAL A 239 -13.83 15.97 2.68
CA VAL A 239 -14.42 14.83 2.00
C VAL A 239 -15.80 14.49 2.57
N GLN A 240 -15.95 14.49 3.91
CA GLN A 240 -17.21 14.21 4.58
C GLN A 240 -18.26 15.31 4.37
N ALA A 241 -17.84 16.57 4.17
CA ALA A 241 -18.74 17.69 3.89
C ALA A 241 -19.15 17.77 2.41
N ASN A 242 -18.58 16.95 1.53
CA ASN A 242 -18.89 16.97 0.11
C ASN A 242 -20.27 16.31 -0.15
N GLU A 243 -21.22 17.09 -0.71
CA GLU A 243 -22.60 16.63 -0.97
C GLU A 243 -22.66 15.35 -1.80
N ARG A 244 -21.82 15.22 -2.84
CA ARG A 244 -21.75 14.01 -3.69
C ARG A 244 -21.26 12.80 -2.91
N VAL A 245 -20.30 12.98 -2.00
CA VAL A 245 -19.82 11.90 -1.12
C VAL A 245 -20.94 11.45 -0.19
N ILE A 246 -21.68 12.40 0.39
CA ILE A 246 -22.83 12.12 1.25
C ILE A 246 -23.89 11.33 0.48
N GLU A 247 -24.23 11.73 -0.74
CA GLU A 247 -25.18 11.01 -1.60
C GLU A 247 -24.76 9.56 -1.85
N VAL A 248 -23.50 9.33 -2.19
CA VAL A 248 -22.94 8.00 -2.49
C VAL A 248 -22.95 7.09 -1.27
N TYR A 249 -22.63 7.62 -0.08
CA TYR A 249 -22.55 6.82 1.15
C TYR A 249 -23.89 6.65 1.87
N LEU A 250 -24.77 7.63 1.80
CA LEU A 250 -26.06 7.59 2.46
C LEU A 250 -27.21 7.12 1.53
N GLY A 251 -26.94 6.95 0.24
CA GLY A 251 -27.94 6.45 -0.72
C GLY A 251 -29.13 7.39 -0.91
N ARG A 252 -28.92 8.71 -0.84
CA ARG A 252 -29.96 9.73 -1.00
C ARG A 252 -29.76 10.51 -2.26
#